data_aa0a65ea58f76e565e91765453904f92
#
_entry.id   aa0a65ea58f76e565e91765453904f92
#
_cell.length_a   1.000
_cell.length_b   1.000
_cell.length_c   1.000
_cell.angle_alpha   90.00
_cell.angle_beta   90.00
_cell.angle_gamma   90.00
#
_symmetry.space_group_name_H-M   'P 1'
#
loop_
_entity.id
_entity.type
_entity.pdbx_description
1 polymer ?
#
loop_
_entity_poly.entity_id
_entity_poly.type
_entity_poly.pdbx_seq_one_letter_code
_entity_poly.pdbx_strand_id
1 'polypeptide(L)'
;MQCFLFHLMPYACLDLDYDKQYKASWVVYPNSNFDPKMGNYLYNTYLDELEMGEELGFDGLCVNEHHQNAYGLMPSPIVPASALARRTSKVKIAVLDNAFGIREHPLTLAEEHAMIDCITGGRLISGMVRGIGAEYYSMGANPAVSHERFHEAHDLVIRAWTEEGPFAFEGKHFHFEYVNVWPRPFQKPHPPIWCPSQGSLETIEWAAHPDHKYTYLQTYSPFEAVKKFLHMYRDIARDMYGYEAQDSQVGWAAPIYVGETDEKAIEEARPHMEAFFNKFLRMTPEMLLPPGYLSL
;
A
#
# COMPACT_ATOMS: atom_id res chain seq x y z
N MET A 1 -2.73 21.34 -1.35
CA MET A 1 -2.72 19.96 -1.92
C MET A 1 -1.30 19.45 -1.82
N GLN A 2 -1.11 18.18 -1.44
CA GLN A 2 0.20 17.53 -1.45
C GLN A 2 0.24 16.54 -2.62
N CYS A 3 1.39 16.44 -3.29
CA CYS A 3 1.62 15.55 -4.42
C CYS A 3 2.70 14.53 -4.08
N PHE A 4 2.36 13.26 -4.22
CA PHE A 4 3.28 12.15 -3.97
C PHE A 4 3.57 11.40 -5.27
N LEU A 5 4.82 11.04 -5.49
CA LEU A 5 5.22 10.18 -6.60
C LEU A 5 5.10 8.73 -6.17
N PHE A 6 4.21 7.97 -6.82
CA PHE A 6 4.00 6.56 -6.57
C PHE A 6 4.58 5.70 -7.69
N HIS A 7 5.39 4.71 -7.34
CA HIS A 7 5.98 3.78 -8.28
C HIS A 7 5.63 2.35 -7.92
N LEU A 8 5.17 1.56 -8.92
CA LEU A 8 4.80 0.15 -8.77
C LEU A 8 5.97 -0.81 -8.94
N MET A 9 7.07 -0.37 -9.53
CA MET A 9 8.24 -1.20 -9.88
C MET A 9 7.86 -2.46 -10.70
N PRO A 10 7.18 -2.35 -11.85
CA PRO A 10 6.78 -3.51 -12.64
C PRO A 10 7.99 -4.22 -13.25
N TYR A 11 7.84 -5.50 -13.57
CA TYR A 11 8.80 -6.18 -14.44
C TYR A 11 8.56 -5.78 -15.90
N ALA A 12 9.18 -4.68 -16.33
CA ALA A 12 8.92 -4.06 -17.64
C ALA A 12 9.23 -4.97 -18.85
N CYS A 13 9.92 -6.08 -18.63
CA CYS A 13 10.22 -7.09 -19.65
C CYS A 13 9.25 -8.28 -19.64
N LEU A 14 8.06 -8.12 -19.05
CA LEU A 14 7.01 -9.13 -19.12
C LEU A 14 6.68 -9.43 -20.59
N ASP A 15 6.73 -10.71 -20.98
CA ASP A 15 6.21 -11.15 -22.27
C ASP A 15 4.70 -10.90 -22.32
N LEU A 16 4.26 -9.92 -23.11
CA LEU A 16 2.84 -9.56 -23.20
C LEU A 16 1.96 -10.65 -23.86
N ASP A 17 2.57 -11.67 -24.45
CA ASP A 17 1.89 -12.84 -25.01
C ASP A 17 1.79 -14.01 -24.02
N TYR A 18 2.23 -13.83 -22.76
CA TYR A 18 2.19 -14.84 -21.71
C TYR A 18 0.78 -15.42 -21.50
N ASP A 19 -0.26 -14.62 -21.75
CA ASP A 19 -1.66 -15.00 -21.54
C ASP A 19 -2.19 -16.04 -22.55
N LYS A 20 -1.41 -16.37 -23.57
CA LYS A 20 -1.66 -17.53 -24.43
C LYS A 20 -1.40 -18.87 -23.71
N GLN A 21 -0.61 -18.85 -22.63
CA GLN A 21 -0.20 -20.05 -21.88
C GLN A 21 -0.62 -20.00 -20.41
N TYR A 22 -0.65 -18.81 -19.80
CA TYR A 22 -0.90 -18.62 -18.37
C TYR A 22 -2.11 -17.72 -18.14
N LYS A 23 -2.91 -18.05 -17.12
CA LYS A 23 -4.18 -17.36 -16.83
C LYS A 23 -3.99 -15.97 -16.21
N ALA A 24 -2.87 -15.75 -15.55
CA ALA A 24 -2.56 -14.52 -14.81
C ALA A 24 -1.06 -14.23 -14.83
N SER A 25 -0.67 -12.98 -14.64
CA SER A 25 0.72 -12.56 -14.37
C SER A 25 1.08 -12.66 -12.89
N TRP A 26 0.14 -13.09 -12.08
CA TRP A 26 0.24 -13.26 -10.63
C TRP A 26 0.22 -14.74 -10.26
N VAL A 27 0.99 -15.13 -9.24
CA VAL A 27 1.00 -16.44 -8.59
C VAL A 27 1.35 -17.62 -9.52
N VAL A 28 0.72 -17.69 -10.68
CA VAL A 28 0.86 -18.85 -11.61
C VAL A 28 1.79 -18.59 -12.79
N TYR A 29 2.30 -17.37 -12.96
CA TYR A 29 3.30 -17.06 -13.98
C TYR A 29 4.68 -17.52 -13.49
N PRO A 30 5.39 -18.41 -14.23
CA PRO A 30 6.62 -19.00 -13.72
C PRO A 30 7.74 -17.99 -13.51
N ASN A 31 8.38 -18.03 -12.33
CA ASN A 31 9.51 -17.20 -11.98
C ASN A 31 10.79 -17.46 -12.80
N SER A 32 10.82 -18.55 -13.57
CA SER A 32 11.88 -18.80 -14.57
C SER A 32 11.92 -17.77 -15.70
N ASN A 33 10.86 -16.96 -15.86
CA ASN A 33 10.81 -15.85 -16.81
C ASN A 33 11.40 -14.53 -16.24
N PHE A 34 11.81 -14.52 -14.98
CA PHE A 34 12.50 -13.39 -14.38
C PHE A 34 14.01 -13.47 -14.66
N ASP A 35 14.56 -12.43 -15.30
CA ASP A 35 16.00 -12.27 -15.46
C ASP A 35 16.58 -11.42 -14.31
N PRO A 36 17.44 -11.98 -13.43
CA PRO A 36 18.03 -11.21 -12.33
C PRO A 36 18.91 -10.04 -12.77
N LYS A 37 19.50 -10.07 -13.97
CA LYS A 37 20.28 -8.94 -14.51
C LYS A 37 19.37 -7.79 -14.89
N MET A 38 18.24 -8.11 -15.52
CA MET A 38 17.22 -7.11 -15.80
C MET A 38 16.58 -6.61 -14.50
N GLY A 39 16.33 -7.48 -13.54
CA GLY A 39 15.87 -7.09 -12.20
C GLY A 39 16.80 -6.08 -11.52
N ASN A 40 18.12 -6.31 -11.58
CA ASN A 40 19.12 -5.37 -11.08
C ASN A 40 19.00 -3.99 -11.76
N TYR A 41 18.91 -3.98 -13.08
CA TYR A 41 18.73 -2.74 -13.85
C TYR A 41 17.45 -2.01 -13.45
N LEU A 42 16.30 -2.71 -13.43
CA LEU A 42 15.00 -2.14 -13.13
C LEU A 42 14.93 -1.56 -11.71
N TYR A 43 15.38 -2.29 -10.68
CA TYR A 43 15.36 -1.78 -9.32
C TYR A 43 16.16 -0.49 -9.15
N ASN A 44 17.35 -0.41 -9.76
CA ASN A 44 18.17 0.80 -9.66
C ASN A 44 17.52 1.95 -10.45
N THR A 45 17.01 1.71 -11.65
CA THR A 45 16.29 2.73 -12.44
C THR A 45 15.09 3.28 -11.67
N TYR A 46 14.26 2.41 -11.07
CA TYR A 46 13.07 2.83 -10.34
C TYR A 46 13.39 3.58 -9.04
N LEU A 47 14.47 3.22 -8.37
CA LEU A 47 14.96 3.97 -7.22
C LEU A 47 15.49 5.35 -7.63
N ASP A 48 16.17 5.45 -8.77
CA ASP A 48 16.65 6.72 -9.31
C ASP A 48 15.47 7.62 -9.73
N GLU A 49 14.43 7.07 -10.36
CA GLU A 49 13.19 7.79 -10.71
C GLU A 49 12.46 8.32 -9.46
N LEU A 50 12.36 7.51 -8.41
CA LEU A 50 11.77 7.96 -7.15
C LEU A 50 12.61 9.04 -6.46
N GLU A 51 13.94 8.88 -6.41
CA GLU A 51 14.85 9.89 -5.84
C GLU A 51 14.73 11.24 -6.56
N MET A 52 14.62 11.22 -7.89
CA MET A 52 14.38 12.41 -8.71
C MET A 52 13.09 13.16 -8.31
N GLY A 53 12.10 12.45 -7.74
CA GLY A 53 10.88 13.05 -7.19
C GLY A 53 11.16 14.12 -6.13
N GLU A 54 12.20 13.95 -5.30
CA GLU A 54 12.61 14.99 -4.34
C GLU A 54 13.14 16.23 -5.06
N GLU A 55 13.95 16.06 -6.10
CA GLU A 55 14.52 17.16 -6.89
C GLU A 55 13.44 17.91 -7.65
N LEU A 56 12.41 17.21 -8.13
CA LEU A 56 11.27 17.77 -8.85
C LEU A 56 10.23 18.44 -7.93
N GLY A 57 10.40 18.35 -6.60
CA GLY A 57 9.57 19.05 -5.64
C GLY A 57 8.26 18.33 -5.25
N PHE A 58 8.20 17.01 -5.39
CA PHE A 58 7.12 16.23 -4.79
C PHE A 58 7.19 16.30 -3.26
N ASP A 59 6.01 16.21 -2.60
CA ASP A 59 5.92 16.21 -1.12
C ASP A 59 6.33 14.86 -0.52
N GLY A 60 6.25 13.79 -1.30
CA GLY A 60 6.62 12.45 -0.87
C GLY A 60 6.74 11.43 -1.98
N LEU A 61 7.28 10.28 -1.62
CA LEU A 61 7.49 9.11 -2.47
C LEU A 61 6.71 7.93 -1.90
N CYS A 62 6.04 7.17 -2.76
CA CYS A 62 5.24 6.03 -2.34
C CYS A 62 5.79 4.72 -2.90
N VAL A 63 5.83 3.71 -2.05
CA VAL A 63 6.12 2.30 -2.38
C VAL A 63 4.98 1.43 -1.85
N ASN A 64 4.78 0.23 -2.42
CA ASN A 64 3.70 -0.68 -2.05
C ASN A 64 4.16 -2.14 -1.92
N GLU A 65 3.26 -3.03 -1.51
CA GLU A 65 3.55 -4.46 -1.34
C GLU A 65 2.74 -5.30 -2.32
N HIS A 66 3.44 -6.13 -3.13
CA HIS A 66 2.81 -7.15 -3.96
C HIS A 66 3.71 -8.37 -4.09
N HIS A 67 3.10 -9.57 -3.98
CA HIS A 67 3.80 -10.83 -3.95
C HIS A 67 3.61 -11.66 -5.21
N GLN A 68 4.66 -12.39 -5.62
CA GLN A 68 4.65 -13.42 -6.67
C GLN A 68 3.99 -12.97 -7.99
N ASN A 69 4.41 -11.82 -8.51
CA ASN A 69 3.82 -11.23 -9.71
C ASN A 69 4.83 -10.40 -10.52
N ALA A 70 4.48 -10.10 -11.78
CA ALA A 70 5.24 -9.20 -12.62
C ALA A 70 4.72 -7.73 -12.58
N TYR A 71 3.60 -7.49 -11.90
CA TYR A 71 2.98 -6.18 -11.76
C TYR A 71 3.76 -5.25 -10.84
N GLY A 72 4.32 -5.79 -9.75
CA GLY A 72 5.09 -5.01 -8.78
C GLY A 72 6.18 -5.86 -8.13
N LEU A 73 7.43 -5.50 -8.37
CA LEU A 73 8.59 -6.22 -7.84
C LEU A 73 8.94 -5.81 -6.40
N MET A 74 7.94 -5.51 -5.57
CA MET A 74 8.11 -5.07 -4.19
C MET A 74 7.42 -6.01 -3.20
N PRO A 75 7.90 -7.26 -3.03
CA PRO A 75 7.33 -8.17 -2.01
C PRO A 75 7.61 -7.72 -0.57
N SER A 76 8.54 -6.79 -0.39
CA SER A 76 8.80 -6.09 0.87
C SER A 76 9.00 -4.60 0.57
N PRO A 77 7.99 -3.75 0.77
CA PRO A 77 8.09 -2.31 0.52
C PRO A 77 9.10 -1.62 1.45
N ILE A 78 9.45 -2.27 2.56
CA ILE A 78 10.45 -1.79 3.51
C ILE A 78 11.84 -1.72 2.87
N VAL A 79 12.18 -2.63 1.95
CA VAL A 79 13.47 -2.64 1.28
C VAL A 79 13.69 -1.38 0.42
N PRO A 80 12.83 -1.04 -0.58
CA PRO A 80 12.96 0.21 -1.31
C PRO A 80 12.75 1.45 -0.43
N ALA A 81 11.85 1.42 0.54
CA ALA A 81 11.66 2.53 1.48
C ALA A 81 12.94 2.83 2.28
N SER A 82 13.67 1.81 2.72
CA SER A 82 14.96 1.97 3.42
C SER A 82 16.05 2.56 2.51
N ALA A 83 16.10 2.14 1.24
CA ALA A 83 17.02 2.74 0.27
C ALA A 83 16.71 4.22 0.06
N LEU A 84 15.43 4.58 -0.16
CA LEU A 84 14.98 5.97 -0.32
C LEU A 84 15.18 6.80 0.95
N ALA A 85 15.04 6.21 2.13
CA ALA A 85 15.27 6.89 3.42
C ALA A 85 16.69 7.48 3.52
N ARG A 86 17.68 6.83 2.90
CA ARG A 86 19.09 7.27 2.87
C ARG A 86 19.44 8.10 1.66
N ARG A 87 18.71 7.95 0.55
CA ARG A 87 18.94 8.68 -0.71
C ARG A 87 18.26 10.05 -0.73
N THR A 88 17.25 10.26 0.13
CA THR A 88 16.47 11.51 0.23
C THR A 88 16.62 12.17 1.60
N SER A 89 16.28 13.45 1.69
CA SER A 89 16.48 14.24 2.90
C SER A 89 15.25 15.02 3.40
N LYS A 90 14.26 15.28 2.51
CA LYS A 90 13.12 16.18 2.79
C LYS A 90 11.77 15.51 2.58
N VAL A 91 11.61 14.78 1.46
CA VAL A 91 10.33 14.18 1.08
C VAL A 91 9.85 13.15 2.10
N LYS A 92 8.53 13.05 2.27
CA LYS A 92 7.93 11.95 3.02
C LYS A 92 8.14 10.63 2.27
N ILE A 93 8.23 9.54 3.01
CA ILE A 93 8.27 8.18 2.47
C ILE A 93 7.02 7.46 2.93
N ALA A 94 6.11 7.22 2.00
CA ALA A 94 4.89 6.49 2.27
C ALA A 94 5.07 5.02 1.86
N VAL A 95 5.11 4.14 2.86
CA VAL A 95 4.89 2.71 2.64
C VAL A 95 3.39 2.55 2.49
N LEU A 96 2.89 2.70 1.23
CA LEU A 96 1.48 2.91 0.94
C LEU A 96 0.62 1.70 1.27
N ASP A 97 1.09 0.53 0.86
CA ASP A 97 0.43 -0.74 1.11
C ASP A 97 1.39 -1.65 1.88
N ASN A 98 1.09 -1.90 3.16
CA ASN A 98 1.68 -3.00 3.88
C ASN A 98 0.53 -3.87 4.40
N ALA A 99 0.56 -5.15 4.02
CA ALA A 99 -0.58 -6.03 4.25
C ALA A 99 -0.54 -6.64 5.66
N PHE A 100 -0.99 -5.89 6.65
CA PHE A 100 -0.96 -6.26 8.07
C PHE A 100 -1.78 -7.52 8.38
N GLY A 101 -2.90 -7.74 7.69
CA GLY A 101 -3.79 -8.86 7.94
C GLY A 101 -3.26 -10.23 7.52
N ILE A 102 -2.29 -10.27 6.59
CA ILE A 102 -1.72 -11.52 6.08
C ILE A 102 -0.40 -11.90 6.75
N ARG A 103 0.17 -11.04 7.60
CA ARG A 103 1.41 -11.33 8.33
C ARG A 103 1.15 -12.22 9.53
N GLU A 104 2.06 -13.18 9.77
CA GLU A 104 2.01 -14.02 10.98
C GLU A 104 2.49 -13.25 12.21
N HIS A 105 3.43 -12.32 12.02
CA HIS A 105 4.06 -11.54 13.08
C HIS A 105 3.96 -10.03 12.81
N PRO A 106 2.83 -9.37 13.12
CA PRO A 106 2.65 -7.94 12.86
C PRO A 106 3.62 -7.04 13.66
N LEU A 107 4.20 -7.53 14.77
CA LEU A 107 5.24 -6.78 15.49
C LEU A 107 6.49 -6.54 14.65
N THR A 108 6.83 -7.43 13.71
CA THR A 108 7.94 -7.19 12.77
C THR A 108 7.68 -5.93 11.94
N LEU A 109 6.44 -5.73 11.47
CA LEU A 109 6.07 -4.50 10.75
C LEU A 109 6.15 -3.27 11.64
N ALA A 110 5.77 -3.40 12.92
CA ALA A 110 5.90 -2.31 13.89
C ALA A 110 7.36 -1.87 14.05
N GLU A 111 8.29 -2.81 14.15
CA GLU A 111 9.72 -2.55 14.28
C GLU A 111 10.31 -1.97 12.99
N GLU A 112 10.00 -2.55 11.83
CA GLU A 112 10.47 -2.09 10.51
C GLU A 112 10.04 -0.65 10.22
N HIS A 113 8.77 -0.32 10.45
CA HIS A 113 8.24 1.03 10.29
C HIS A 113 8.90 2.01 11.27
N ALA A 114 9.06 1.61 12.54
CA ALA A 114 9.76 2.43 13.53
C ALA A 114 11.23 2.67 13.17
N MET A 115 11.92 1.68 12.57
CA MET A 115 13.29 1.84 12.07
C MET A 115 13.34 2.89 10.96
N ILE A 116 12.47 2.81 9.95
CA ILE A 116 12.43 3.79 8.85
C ILE A 116 12.11 5.18 9.42
N ASP A 117 11.17 5.28 10.33
CA ASP A 117 10.79 6.55 10.96
C ASP A 117 11.96 7.18 11.72
N CYS A 118 12.73 6.40 12.46
CA CYS A 118 13.96 6.83 13.12
C CYS A 118 15.06 7.22 12.12
N ILE A 119 15.30 6.41 11.09
CA ILE A 119 16.33 6.69 10.05
C ILE A 119 16.02 8.00 9.33
N THR A 120 14.76 8.27 9.06
CA THR A 120 14.31 9.45 8.33
C THR A 120 14.12 10.69 9.22
N GLY A 121 14.12 10.52 10.54
CA GLY A 121 13.81 11.62 11.47
C GLY A 121 12.36 12.09 11.37
N GLY A 122 11.41 11.15 11.17
CA GLY A 122 9.96 11.45 11.16
C GLY A 122 9.39 11.77 9.78
N ARG A 123 9.94 11.19 8.72
CA ARG A 123 9.39 11.35 7.35
C ARG A 123 8.52 10.18 6.90
N LEU A 124 8.37 9.12 7.70
CA LEU A 124 7.54 7.96 7.37
C LEU A 124 6.05 8.29 7.39
N ILE A 125 5.32 7.73 6.44
CA ILE A 125 3.87 7.53 6.47
C ILE A 125 3.62 6.02 6.38
N SER A 126 2.82 5.48 7.31
CA SER A 126 2.50 4.06 7.39
C SER A 126 1.17 3.77 6.71
N GLY A 127 1.21 3.15 5.54
CA GLY A 127 0.02 2.65 4.87
C GLY A 127 -0.33 1.26 5.38
N MET A 128 -1.58 1.05 5.75
CA MET A 128 -2.07 -0.21 6.30
C MET A 128 -3.22 -0.73 5.45
N VAL A 129 -3.06 -1.95 4.92
CA VAL A 129 -4.08 -2.63 4.11
C VAL A 129 -4.31 -4.05 4.58
N ARG A 130 -5.47 -4.58 4.19
CA ARG A 130 -5.82 -5.98 4.43
C ARG A 130 -5.11 -6.95 3.48
N GLY A 131 -4.64 -6.47 2.33
CA GLY A 131 -4.11 -7.23 1.21
C GLY A 131 -5.15 -7.47 0.12
N ILE A 132 -4.70 -7.64 -1.12
CA ILE A 132 -5.57 -8.02 -2.25
C ILE A 132 -5.69 -9.53 -2.39
N GLY A 133 -6.71 -10.01 -3.12
CA GLY A 133 -7.05 -11.43 -3.21
C GLY A 133 -5.90 -12.36 -3.58
N ALA A 134 -5.08 -11.99 -4.58
CA ALA A 134 -3.95 -12.82 -5.02
C ALA A 134 -2.90 -13.04 -3.92
N GLU A 135 -2.76 -12.12 -2.99
CA GLU A 135 -1.76 -12.20 -1.90
C GLU A 135 -2.11 -13.26 -0.87
N TYR A 136 -3.39 -13.60 -0.71
CA TYR A 136 -3.80 -14.71 0.15
C TYR A 136 -3.28 -16.05 -0.35
N TYR A 137 -3.23 -16.25 -1.68
CA TYR A 137 -2.60 -17.42 -2.28
C TYR A 137 -1.09 -17.39 -2.13
N SER A 138 -0.46 -16.23 -2.38
CA SER A 138 0.98 -16.05 -2.29
C SER A 138 1.52 -16.30 -0.89
N MET A 139 0.77 -15.89 0.13
CA MET A 139 1.17 -15.94 1.54
C MET A 139 0.56 -17.12 2.31
N GLY A 140 -0.32 -17.92 1.66
CA GLY A 140 -1.00 -19.03 2.33
C GLY A 140 -1.96 -18.58 3.44
N ALA A 141 -2.43 -17.33 3.38
CA ALA A 141 -3.30 -16.77 4.41
C ALA A 141 -4.78 -17.09 4.16
N ASN A 142 -5.57 -17.24 5.23
CA ASN A 142 -6.99 -17.51 5.14
C ASN A 142 -7.77 -16.19 4.91
N PRO A 143 -8.41 -15.99 3.74
CA PRO A 143 -9.13 -14.76 3.47
C PRO A 143 -10.37 -14.56 4.34
N ALA A 144 -10.99 -15.64 4.85
CA ALA A 144 -12.22 -15.58 5.64
C ALA A 144 -12.05 -14.88 7.01
N VAL A 145 -10.84 -14.86 7.54
CA VAL A 145 -10.51 -14.19 8.81
C VAL A 145 -9.66 -12.94 8.62
N SER A 146 -9.44 -12.54 7.39
CA SER A 146 -8.49 -11.45 7.04
C SER A 146 -8.90 -10.11 7.63
N HIS A 147 -10.20 -9.84 7.70
CA HIS A 147 -10.73 -8.61 8.27
C HIS A 147 -10.43 -8.51 9.77
N GLU A 148 -10.80 -9.53 10.53
CA GLU A 148 -10.53 -9.58 11.96
C GLU A 148 -9.02 -9.52 12.26
N ARG A 149 -8.22 -10.29 11.50
CA ARG A 149 -6.76 -10.27 11.64
C ARG A 149 -6.16 -8.89 11.36
N PHE A 150 -6.69 -8.18 10.35
CA PHE A 150 -6.21 -6.84 10.02
C PHE A 150 -6.45 -5.86 11.17
N HIS A 151 -7.65 -5.82 11.72
CA HIS A 151 -7.96 -4.93 12.85
C HIS A 151 -7.16 -5.28 14.09
N GLU A 152 -7.06 -6.57 14.42
CA GLU A 152 -6.27 -7.00 15.57
C GLU A 152 -4.77 -6.72 15.40
N ALA A 153 -4.22 -6.90 14.19
CA ALA A 153 -2.84 -6.54 13.88
C ALA A 153 -2.61 -5.02 14.00
N HIS A 154 -3.56 -4.21 13.51
CA HIS A 154 -3.53 -2.76 13.68
C HIS A 154 -3.47 -2.38 15.15
N ASP A 155 -4.41 -2.89 15.98
CA ASP A 155 -4.49 -2.56 17.40
C ASP A 155 -3.22 -2.96 18.15
N LEU A 156 -2.67 -4.13 17.85
CA LEU A 156 -1.40 -4.58 18.39
C LEU A 156 -0.26 -3.63 18.03
N VAL A 157 -0.16 -3.21 16.77
CA VAL A 157 0.91 -2.33 16.29
C VAL A 157 0.79 -0.93 16.90
N ILE A 158 -0.41 -0.36 16.97
CA ILE A 158 -0.64 0.94 17.59
C ILE A 158 -0.26 0.91 19.07
N ARG A 159 -0.67 -0.12 19.80
CA ARG A 159 -0.29 -0.30 21.20
C ARG A 159 1.22 -0.47 21.35
N ALA A 160 1.86 -1.27 20.50
CA ALA A 160 3.32 -1.45 20.52
C ALA A 160 4.10 -0.14 20.29
N TRP A 161 3.55 0.79 19.51
CA TRP A 161 4.17 2.11 19.28
C TRP A 161 3.90 3.12 20.39
N THR A 162 2.74 3.03 21.06
CA THR A 162 2.24 4.08 21.97
C THR A 162 2.35 3.71 23.44
N GLU A 163 2.12 2.45 23.81
CA GLU A 163 2.19 2.00 25.19
C GLU A 163 3.64 1.74 25.64
N GLU A 164 3.84 1.79 26.95
CA GLU A 164 5.12 1.38 27.56
C GLU A 164 5.13 -0.14 27.71
N GLY A 165 6.16 -0.76 27.13
CA GLY A 165 6.37 -2.20 27.26
C GLY A 165 7.33 -2.57 28.42
N PRO A 166 7.44 -3.86 28.77
CA PRO A 166 6.72 -4.97 28.14
C PRO A 166 5.27 -5.09 28.63
N PHE A 167 4.34 -5.47 27.75
CA PHE A 167 2.97 -5.84 28.09
C PHE A 167 2.57 -7.12 27.35
N ALA A 168 1.55 -7.82 27.84
CA ALA A 168 0.98 -8.98 27.15
C ALA A 168 -0.12 -8.55 26.18
N PHE A 169 -0.22 -9.24 25.05
CA PHE A 169 -1.32 -9.09 24.09
C PHE A 169 -2.00 -10.44 23.87
N GLU A 170 -3.27 -10.51 24.22
CA GLU A 170 -4.12 -11.71 24.14
C GLU A 170 -5.30 -11.42 23.20
N GLY A 171 -5.07 -11.59 21.90
CA GLY A 171 -6.08 -11.43 20.88
C GLY A 171 -6.72 -12.76 20.47
N LYS A 172 -7.57 -12.72 19.45
CA LYS A 172 -8.15 -13.92 18.83
C LYS A 172 -7.17 -14.60 17.86
N HIS A 173 -6.33 -13.82 17.21
CA HIS A 173 -5.42 -14.26 16.16
C HIS A 173 -3.95 -14.11 16.53
N PHE A 174 -3.63 -13.19 17.43
CA PHE A 174 -2.26 -12.92 17.86
C PHE A 174 -2.14 -12.98 19.37
N HIS A 175 -1.13 -13.71 19.84
CA HIS A 175 -0.86 -13.91 21.27
C HIS A 175 0.63 -13.67 21.51
N PHE A 176 0.94 -12.68 22.35
CA PHE A 176 2.32 -12.35 22.71
C PHE A 176 2.41 -12.18 24.24
N GLU A 177 3.25 -12.97 24.86
CA GLU A 177 3.54 -12.83 26.30
C GLU A 177 4.23 -11.49 26.58
N TYR A 178 5.07 -11.05 25.65
CA TYR A 178 5.82 -9.81 25.76
C TYR A 178 5.73 -9.02 24.46
N VAL A 179 5.13 -7.83 24.51
CA VAL A 179 5.20 -6.80 23.47
C VAL A 179 6.11 -5.69 23.99
N ASN A 180 7.28 -5.52 23.39
CA ASN A 180 8.28 -4.54 23.81
C ASN A 180 9.17 -4.18 22.62
N VAL A 181 8.58 -3.47 21.64
CA VAL A 181 9.27 -3.16 20.37
C VAL A 181 10.43 -2.18 20.54
N TRP A 182 11.54 -2.47 19.90
CA TRP A 182 12.73 -1.64 19.79
C TRP A 182 13.17 -1.59 18.32
N PRO A 183 13.22 -0.39 17.68
CA PRO A 183 12.96 0.94 18.26
C PRO A 183 11.46 1.25 18.39
N ARG A 184 11.17 2.36 19.07
CA ARG A 184 9.86 3.05 19.00
C ARG A 184 9.92 4.12 17.91
N PRO A 185 8.78 4.48 17.28
CA PRO A 185 8.72 5.52 16.26
C PRO A 185 9.27 6.87 16.77
N PHE A 186 9.91 7.60 15.85
CA PHE A 186 10.38 8.97 16.07
C PHE A 186 9.19 9.94 16.22
N GLN A 187 8.20 9.79 15.36
CA GLN A 187 6.96 10.58 15.38
C GLN A 187 6.07 10.20 16.57
N LYS A 188 5.31 11.15 17.10
CA LYS A 188 4.41 10.94 18.25
C LYS A 188 2.98 11.36 17.90
N PRO A 189 1.96 10.58 18.31
CA PRO A 189 2.05 9.32 19.04
C PRO A 189 2.64 8.18 18.22
N HIS A 190 2.53 8.21 16.90
CA HIS A 190 3.03 7.27 15.91
C HIS A 190 3.11 7.95 14.52
N PRO A 191 3.73 7.34 13.49
CA PRO A 191 3.69 7.86 12.12
C PRO A 191 2.25 8.04 11.63
N PRO A 192 1.97 9.02 10.75
CA PRO A 192 0.66 9.15 10.11
C PRO A 192 0.25 7.84 9.44
N ILE A 193 -1.04 7.47 9.57
CA ILE A 193 -1.57 6.24 8.98
C ILE A 193 -2.43 6.58 7.78
N TRP A 194 -2.17 5.89 6.67
CA TRP A 194 -2.95 5.95 5.45
C TRP A 194 -3.67 4.62 5.22
N CYS A 195 -4.91 4.70 4.74
CA CYS A 195 -5.80 3.56 4.48
C CYS A 195 -6.17 3.52 2.99
N PRO A 196 -5.29 2.96 2.12
CA PRO A 196 -5.63 2.75 0.72
C PRO A 196 -6.79 1.77 0.57
N SER A 197 -7.73 2.10 -0.32
CA SER A 197 -8.92 1.29 -0.59
C SER A 197 -9.48 1.54 -1.98
N GLN A 198 -10.26 0.60 -2.48
CA GLN A 198 -11.00 0.72 -3.74
C GLN A 198 -12.50 0.99 -3.51
N GLY A 199 -12.87 1.58 -2.37
CA GLY A 199 -14.25 1.98 -2.07
C GLY A 199 -14.99 1.03 -1.11
N SER A 200 -14.29 0.34 -0.22
CA SER A 200 -14.91 -0.40 0.88
C SER A 200 -15.53 0.59 1.88
N LEU A 201 -16.86 0.51 2.07
CA LEU A 201 -17.56 1.32 3.07
C LEU A 201 -16.96 1.11 4.48
N GLU A 202 -16.70 -0.12 4.83
CA GLU A 202 -16.10 -0.51 6.10
C GLU A 202 -14.73 0.14 6.35
N THR A 203 -13.86 0.18 5.32
CA THR A 203 -12.58 0.87 5.42
C THR A 203 -12.77 2.39 5.60
N ILE A 204 -13.77 2.97 4.93
CA ILE A 204 -14.06 4.41 5.04
C ILE A 204 -14.56 4.73 6.46
N GLU A 205 -15.52 3.96 6.98
CA GLU A 205 -16.05 4.12 8.34
C GLU A 205 -14.95 3.97 9.38
N TRP A 206 -14.12 2.94 9.24
CA TRP A 206 -13.01 2.67 10.15
C TRP A 206 -11.96 3.80 10.13
N ALA A 207 -11.57 4.26 8.93
CA ALA A 207 -10.61 5.36 8.80
C ALA A 207 -11.15 6.70 9.33
N ALA A 208 -12.46 6.93 9.17
CA ALA A 208 -13.13 8.15 9.66
C ALA A 208 -13.46 8.10 11.16
N HIS A 209 -13.30 6.95 11.84
CA HIS A 209 -13.61 6.83 13.27
C HIS A 209 -12.84 7.89 14.09
N PRO A 210 -13.45 8.50 15.14
CA PRO A 210 -12.82 9.57 15.94
C PRO A 210 -11.47 9.21 16.55
N ASP A 211 -11.28 7.95 16.91
CA ASP A 211 -10.03 7.45 17.47
C ASP A 211 -8.94 7.25 16.41
N HIS A 212 -9.32 7.17 15.14
CA HIS A 212 -8.43 6.98 14.03
C HIS A 212 -8.13 8.28 13.28
N LYS A 213 -9.15 8.86 12.65
CA LYS A 213 -9.02 10.05 11.78
C LYS A 213 -7.89 9.89 10.76
N TYR A 214 -7.76 8.64 10.24
CA TYR A 214 -6.72 8.28 9.30
C TYR A 214 -6.99 8.84 7.92
N THR A 215 -5.95 9.00 7.11
CA THR A 215 -6.10 9.41 5.74
C THR A 215 -6.65 8.25 4.90
N TYR A 216 -7.86 8.41 4.38
CA TYR A 216 -8.44 7.52 3.39
C TYR A 216 -7.89 7.84 2.01
N LEU A 217 -7.34 6.85 1.31
CA LEU A 217 -6.78 7.01 -0.02
C LEU A 217 -7.55 6.14 -1.03
N GLN A 218 -8.30 6.78 -1.93
CA GLN A 218 -8.98 6.07 -3.02
C GLN A 218 -7.98 5.72 -4.13
N THR A 219 -7.89 4.43 -4.48
CA THR A 219 -6.93 3.94 -5.47
C THR A 219 -7.61 3.43 -6.73
N TYR A 220 -6.99 3.67 -7.90
CA TYR A 220 -7.35 3.11 -9.21
C TYR A 220 -8.85 3.08 -9.52
N SER A 221 -9.54 4.18 -9.32
CA SER A 221 -10.98 4.27 -9.53
C SER A 221 -11.33 5.37 -10.54
N PRO A 222 -12.43 5.22 -11.29
CA PRO A 222 -12.96 6.29 -12.12
C PRO A 222 -13.25 7.56 -11.29
N PHE A 223 -13.07 8.73 -11.87
CA PHE A 223 -13.19 10.02 -11.18
C PHE A 223 -14.49 10.18 -10.38
N GLU A 224 -15.63 9.74 -10.92
CA GLU A 224 -16.92 9.81 -10.22
C GLU A 224 -16.97 8.93 -8.97
N ALA A 225 -16.29 7.77 -9.01
CA ALA A 225 -16.16 6.90 -7.83
C ALA A 225 -15.25 7.54 -6.78
N VAL A 226 -14.13 8.15 -7.20
CA VAL A 226 -13.25 8.91 -6.31
C VAL A 226 -14.05 9.99 -5.58
N LYS A 227 -14.74 10.85 -6.34
CA LYS A 227 -15.58 11.92 -5.79
C LYS A 227 -16.59 11.40 -4.78
N LYS A 228 -17.31 10.32 -5.13
CA LYS A 228 -18.30 9.67 -4.26
C LYS A 228 -17.68 9.24 -2.93
N PHE A 229 -16.56 8.52 -2.96
CA PHE A 229 -15.99 7.94 -1.75
C PHE A 229 -15.26 8.96 -0.86
N LEU A 230 -14.66 10.00 -1.45
CA LEU A 230 -14.09 11.09 -0.67
C LEU A 230 -15.19 11.93 0.02
N HIS A 231 -16.34 12.15 -0.64
CA HIS A 231 -17.50 12.78 0.00
C HIS A 231 -18.06 11.88 1.12
N MET A 232 -18.16 10.57 0.86
CA MET A 232 -18.66 9.61 1.86
C MET A 232 -17.82 9.64 3.16
N TYR A 233 -16.49 9.72 3.05
CA TYR A 233 -15.63 9.88 4.23
C TYR A 233 -16.02 11.15 5.03
N ARG A 234 -16.18 12.28 4.34
CA ARG A 234 -16.54 13.56 4.97
C ARG A 234 -17.94 13.54 5.59
N ASP A 235 -18.88 12.92 4.91
CA ASP A 235 -20.25 12.79 5.41
C ASP A 235 -20.31 11.89 6.65
N ILE A 236 -19.60 10.76 6.66
CA ILE A 236 -19.47 9.89 7.84
C ILE A 236 -18.82 10.63 9.01
N ALA A 237 -17.72 11.33 8.77
CA ALA A 237 -17.04 12.14 9.80
C ALA A 237 -17.98 13.17 10.43
N ARG A 238 -18.76 13.89 9.60
CA ARG A 238 -19.70 14.92 10.06
C ARG A 238 -20.97 14.33 10.69
N ASP A 239 -21.66 13.44 9.97
CA ASP A 239 -23.03 13.03 10.31
C ASP A 239 -23.06 11.90 11.35
N MET A 240 -22.07 11.00 11.35
CA MET A 240 -22.00 9.91 12.33
C MET A 240 -21.10 10.26 13.53
N TYR A 241 -20.00 10.97 13.28
CA TYR A 241 -18.96 11.18 14.30
C TYR A 241 -18.85 12.63 14.79
N GLY A 242 -19.57 13.58 14.18
CA GLY A 242 -19.69 14.95 14.67
C GLY A 242 -18.44 15.80 14.54
N TYR A 243 -17.55 15.51 13.56
CA TYR A 243 -16.38 16.34 13.29
C TYR A 243 -16.22 16.65 11.79
N GLU A 244 -15.61 17.78 11.47
CA GLU A 244 -15.27 18.14 10.09
C GLU A 244 -13.93 17.51 9.68
N ALA A 245 -13.96 16.69 8.63
CA ALA A 245 -12.76 16.08 8.09
C ALA A 245 -11.86 17.12 7.42
N GLN A 246 -10.58 17.07 7.72
CA GLN A 246 -9.57 17.92 7.08
C GLN A 246 -9.26 17.42 5.66
N ASP A 247 -8.82 18.31 4.76
CA ASP A 247 -8.41 17.94 3.40
C ASP A 247 -7.25 16.93 3.36
N SER A 248 -6.41 16.92 4.38
CA SER A 248 -5.32 15.95 4.54
C SER A 248 -5.78 14.54 4.88
N GLN A 249 -7.05 14.35 5.27
CA GLN A 249 -7.61 13.04 5.62
C GLN A 249 -8.19 12.30 4.42
N VAL A 250 -8.15 12.88 3.22
CA VAL A 250 -8.61 12.25 2.00
C VAL A 250 -7.58 12.42 0.89
N GLY A 251 -7.41 11.38 0.09
CA GLY A 251 -6.47 11.39 -1.02
C GLY A 251 -6.92 10.51 -2.18
N TRP A 252 -6.21 10.64 -3.29
CA TRP A 252 -6.47 9.90 -4.51
C TRP A 252 -5.15 9.47 -5.15
N ALA A 253 -5.04 8.20 -5.52
CA ALA A 253 -3.93 7.67 -6.32
C ALA A 253 -4.44 7.31 -7.72
N ALA A 254 -3.84 7.92 -8.74
CA ALA A 254 -4.19 7.73 -10.13
C ALA A 254 -2.95 7.70 -11.02
N PRO A 255 -2.96 6.93 -12.12
CA PRO A 255 -1.99 7.09 -13.19
C PRO A 255 -2.20 8.43 -13.87
N ILE A 256 -1.10 9.17 -14.07
CA ILE A 256 -1.11 10.47 -14.73
C ILE A 256 -0.09 10.43 -15.86
N TYR A 257 -0.50 10.87 -17.04
CA TYR A 257 0.36 11.08 -18.20
C TYR A 257 0.21 12.51 -18.70
N VAL A 258 1.33 13.16 -18.98
CA VAL A 258 1.34 14.55 -19.45
C VAL A 258 1.88 14.57 -20.86
N GLY A 259 1.05 14.97 -21.84
CA GLY A 259 1.41 15.19 -23.24
C GLY A 259 1.32 16.66 -23.63
N GLU A 260 1.69 17.00 -24.85
CA GLU A 260 1.59 18.36 -25.38
C GLU A 260 0.13 18.83 -25.54
N THR A 261 -0.78 17.87 -25.84
CA THR A 261 -2.24 18.05 -25.88
C THR A 261 -2.93 16.82 -25.29
N ASP A 262 -4.22 16.96 -24.96
CA ASP A 262 -5.02 15.85 -24.42
C ASP A 262 -5.10 14.68 -25.42
N GLU A 263 -5.26 14.97 -26.73
CA GLU A 263 -5.33 13.95 -27.77
C GLU A 263 -4.00 13.17 -27.85
N LYS A 264 -2.88 13.89 -27.80
CA LYS A 264 -1.54 13.30 -27.86
C LYS A 264 -1.25 12.48 -26.60
N ALA A 265 -1.61 13.00 -25.44
CA ALA A 265 -1.49 12.27 -24.16
C ALA A 265 -2.29 10.96 -24.18
N ILE A 266 -3.51 10.96 -24.70
CA ILE A 266 -4.34 9.76 -24.86
C ILE A 266 -3.73 8.77 -25.85
N GLU A 267 -3.23 9.25 -27.00
CA GLU A 267 -2.60 8.39 -28.02
C GLU A 267 -1.36 7.70 -27.46
N GLU A 268 -0.48 8.45 -26.80
CA GLU A 268 0.77 7.96 -26.23
C GLU A 268 0.56 7.05 -25.02
N ALA A 269 -0.34 7.41 -24.09
CA ALA A 269 -0.57 6.64 -22.87
C ALA A 269 -1.39 5.36 -23.10
N ARG A 270 -2.31 5.34 -24.09
CA ARG A 270 -3.25 4.25 -24.31
C ARG A 270 -2.62 2.85 -24.37
N PRO A 271 -1.59 2.57 -25.21
CA PRO A 271 -1.03 1.23 -25.31
C PRO A 271 -0.42 0.76 -23.98
N HIS A 272 0.14 1.67 -23.21
CA HIS A 272 0.73 1.37 -21.90
C HIS A 272 -0.36 1.10 -20.85
N MET A 273 -1.42 1.89 -20.84
CA MET A 273 -2.56 1.68 -19.94
C MET A 273 -3.32 0.39 -20.26
N GLU A 274 -3.49 0.07 -21.54
CA GLU A 274 -4.08 -1.21 -21.97
C GLU A 274 -3.20 -2.40 -21.54
N ALA A 275 -1.89 -2.31 -21.69
CA ALA A 275 -0.96 -3.33 -21.21
C ALA A 275 -1.01 -3.44 -19.67
N PHE A 276 -1.03 -2.32 -18.96
CA PHE A 276 -1.12 -2.28 -17.51
C PHE A 276 -2.35 -3.04 -16.99
N PHE A 277 -3.54 -2.70 -17.46
CA PHE A 277 -4.78 -3.32 -16.99
C PHE A 277 -4.98 -4.74 -17.51
N ASN A 278 -4.66 -5.01 -18.77
CA ASN A 278 -4.98 -6.29 -19.42
C ASN A 278 -3.88 -7.35 -19.27
N LYS A 279 -2.64 -6.94 -18.95
CA LYS A 279 -1.49 -7.84 -18.86
C LYS A 279 -0.89 -7.84 -17.45
N PHE A 280 -0.42 -6.70 -16.94
CA PHE A 280 0.24 -6.66 -15.63
C PHE A 280 -0.72 -6.89 -14.48
N LEU A 281 -1.90 -6.27 -14.49
CA LEU A 281 -2.92 -6.41 -13.44
C LEU A 281 -3.84 -7.64 -13.65
N ARG A 282 -3.58 -8.46 -14.66
CA ARG A 282 -4.43 -9.58 -15.00
C ARG A 282 -4.40 -10.68 -13.94
N MET A 283 -5.54 -10.89 -13.30
CA MET A 283 -5.81 -11.93 -12.32
C MET A 283 -7.05 -12.73 -12.75
N THR A 284 -7.17 -13.97 -12.27
CA THR A 284 -8.44 -14.68 -12.40
C THR A 284 -9.45 -14.15 -11.39
N PRO A 285 -10.76 -14.32 -11.61
CA PRO A 285 -11.79 -13.92 -10.63
C PRO A 285 -11.54 -14.49 -9.23
N GLU A 286 -11.09 -15.74 -9.14
CA GLU A 286 -10.79 -16.40 -7.87
C GLU A 286 -9.56 -15.80 -7.18
N MET A 287 -8.58 -15.29 -7.94
CA MET A 287 -7.43 -14.58 -7.40
C MET A 287 -7.81 -13.17 -6.92
N LEU A 288 -8.74 -12.52 -7.62
CA LEU A 288 -9.20 -11.20 -7.24
C LEU A 288 -10.09 -11.25 -5.99
N LEU A 289 -10.99 -12.21 -5.93
CA LEU A 289 -11.96 -12.42 -4.86
C LEU A 289 -11.91 -13.88 -4.38
N PRO A 290 -10.90 -14.26 -3.58
CA PRO A 290 -10.80 -15.62 -3.07
C PRO A 290 -11.99 -15.96 -2.15
N PRO A 291 -12.41 -17.22 -2.08
CA PRO A 291 -13.52 -17.64 -1.22
C PRO A 291 -13.32 -17.18 0.23
N GLY A 292 -14.33 -16.49 0.77
CA GLY A 292 -14.31 -15.94 2.12
C GLY A 292 -13.70 -14.53 2.24
N TYR A 293 -13.17 -13.93 1.17
CA TYR A 293 -12.62 -12.59 1.20
C TYR A 293 -13.69 -11.50 1.40
N LEU A 294 -14.85 -11.69 0.78
CA LEU A 294 -16.03 -10.87 1.02
C LEU A 294 -16.92 -11.54 2.07
N SER A 295 -17.37 -10.79 3.06
CA SER A 295 -18.49 -11.20 3.93
C SER A 295 -19.77 -11.24 3.10
N LEU A 296 -20.54 -12.31 3.22
CA LEU A 296 -21.89 -12.40 2.65
C LEU A 296 -22.85 -11.50 3.41
#